data_9fbbaf93b671f6d760cc68c7b02d0398
#
_entry.id   9fbbaf93b671f6d760cc68c7b02d0398
#
_cell.length_a   1.000
_cell.length_b   1.000
_cell.length_c   1.000
_cell.angle_alpha   90.00
_cell.angle_beta   90.00
_cell.angle_gamma   90.00
#
_symmetry.space_group_name_H-M   'P 1'
#
loop_
_entity.id
_entity.type
_entity.pdbx_description
1 polymer ?
#
loop_
_entity_poly.entity_id
_entity_poly.type
_entity_poly.pdbx_seq_one_letter_code
_entity_poly.pdbx_strand_id
1 'polypeptide(L)'
;TIKDGKVGMPNDIAMLNMSLYGLKQSSSEFFSKLKNFLISIGCKQSKSDECLFTYTKGKQTAIIGCHVDDLLIASTPGFFSMFIERANKYFEHGVKHTDTEHVQFLGCIIKHDRKKKEIHISQTERIVKMCEMFKITRTSTSPMPTGKTLQESLDVTSLALTEEQKAETVRLVNENKDMPNVKNYSDVQTYYRSYTGNMIYLVGYGRTDLQSTVFKLARYQENPSMKHIMLIRRVLQ
;
A
#
# COMPACT_ATOMS: atom_id res chain seq x y z
N THR A 1 10.37 21.45 -22.15
CA THR A 1 10.57 22.89 -21.95
C THR A 1 10.23 23.57 -23.25
N ILE A 2 9.10 24.28 -23.29
CA ILE A 2 8.78 25.21 -24.36
C ILE A 2 9.77 26.36 -24.18
N LYS A 3 10.83 26.40 -24.97
CA LYS A 3 11.66 27.59 -25.11
C LYS A 3 10.86 28.59 -25.92
N ASP A 4 10.77 29.82 -25.43
CA ASP A 4 10.24 31.01 -26.10
C ASP A 4 8.71 31.20 -26.15
N GLY A 5 7.92 30.61 -25.25
CA GLY A 5 6.49 30.96 -25.08
C GLY A 5 5.60 30.76 -26.32
N LYS A 6 6.06 30.09 -27.35
CA LYS A 6 5.25 29.77 -28.55
C LYS A 6 4.48 28.48 -28.27
N VAL A 7 3.15 28.60 -28.26
CA VAL A 7 2.25 27.44 -28.30
C VAL A 7 2.48 26.76 -29.66
N GLY A 8 2.96 25.49 -29.65
CA GLY A 8 3.15 24.70 -30.87
C GLY A 8 1.84 24.54 -31.63
N MET A 9 1.92 24.40 -32.94
CA MET A 9 0.76 24.12 -33.80
C MET A 9 0.21 22.72 -33.47
N PRO A 10 -1.07 22.42 -33.72
CA PRO A 10 -1.71 21.15 -33.36
C PRO A 10 -1.01 19.87 -33.89
N ASN A 11 -0.13 20.00 -34.87
CA ASN A 11 0.62 18.89 -35.49
C ASN A 11 2.11 18.91 -35.20
N ASP A 12 2.58 19.78 -34.31
CA ASP A 12 4.00 19.83 -33.95
C ASP A 12 4.37 18.62 -33.07
N ILE A 13 5.41 17.91 -33.44
CA ILE A 13 5.99 16.82 -32.68
C ILE A 13 7.09 17.39 -31.78
N ALA A 14 6.91 17.32 -30.46
CA ALA A 14 7.93 17.71 -29.50
C ALA A 14 8.69 16.49 -28.98
N MET A 15 10.01 16.55 -28.98
CA MET A 15 10.85 15.53 -28.35
C MET A 15 10.93 15.77 -26.85
N LEU A 16 10.66 14.74 -26.05
CA LEU A 16 10.78 14.80 -24.60
C LEU A 16 12.25 14.63 -24.19
N ASN A 17 12.81 15.62 -23.53
CA ASN A 17 14.17 15.57 -22.99
C ASN A 17 14.24 14.90 -21.61
N MET A 18 13.10 14.72 -20.95
CA MET A 18 12.96 14.05 -19.64
C MET A 18 11.66 13.25 -19.62
N SER A 19 11.62 12.18 -18.81
CA SER A 19 10.42 11.37 -18.62
C SER A 19 9.29 12.21 -18.02
N LEU A 20 8.08 12.06 -18.56
CA LEU A 20 6.86 12.63 -17.98
C LEU A 20 6.24 11.67 -16.99
N TYR A 21 5.63 12.25 -15.96
CA TYR A 21 4.85 11.49 -14.99
C TYR A 21 3.71 10.71 -15.70
N GLY A 22 3.62 9.40 -15.40
CA GLY A 22 2.62 8.52 -16.04
C GLY A 22 3.14 7.68 -17.22
N LEU A 23 4.34 7.93 -17.72
CA LEU A 23 4.95 7.03 -18.71
C LEU A 23 5.46 5.75 -18.02
N LYS A 24 5.33 4.62 -18.69
CA LYS A 24 5.71 3.29 -18.15
C LYS A 24 7.17 3.21 -17.68
N GLN A 25 8.10 3.87 -18.37
CA GLN A 25 9.53 3.88 -18.06
C GLN A 25 9.96 4.91 -17.00
N SER A 26 9.11 5.90 -16.69
CA SER A 26 9.48 7.04 -15.84
C SER A 26 9.93 6.63 -14.43
N SER A 27 9.24 5.67 -13.83
CA SER A 27 9.61 5.15 -12.51
C SER A 27 10.98 4.46 -12.51
N SER A 28 11.31 3.70 -13.57
CA SER A 28 12.60 3.02 -13.71
C SER A 28 13.74 4.01 -13.94
N GLU A 29 13.51 5.05 -14.75
CA GLU A 29 14.50 6.11 -14.99
C GLU A 29 14.76 6.93 -13.74
N PHE A 30 13.69 7.29 -13.01
CA PHE A 30 13.84 8.01 -11.73
C PHE A 30 14.61 7.17 -10.71
N PHE A 31 14.26 5.88 -10.55
CA PHE A 31 14.96 4.97 -9.65
C PHE A 31 16.45 4.85 -10.02
N SER A 32 16.78 4.75 -11.30
CA SER A 32 18.16 4.71 -11.79
C SER A 32 18.93 5.99 -11.42
N LYS A 33 18.31 7.16 -11.59
CA LYS A 33 18.88 8.46 -11.21
C LYS A 33 19.11 8.55 -9.69
N LEU A 34 18.11 8.11 -8.90
CA LEU A 34 18.17 8.07 -7.44
C LEU A 34 19.27 7.11 -6.95
N LYS A 35 19.33 5.89 -7.50
CA LYS A 35 20.37 4.91 -7.18
C LYS A 35 21.77 5.47 -7.46
N ASN A 36 21.98 6.08 -8.62
CA ASN A 36 23.26 6.70 -8.97
C ASN A 36 23.65 7.81 -7.98
N PHE A 37 22.68 8.64 -7.58
CA PHE A 37 22.90 9.64 -6.54
C PHE A 37 23.31 9.00 -5.21
N LEU A 38 22.55 8.01 -4.72
CA LEU A 38 22.83 7.35 -3.44
C LEU A 38 24.22 6.68 -3.44
N ILE A 39 24.60 6.02 -4.52
CA ILE A 39 25.92 5.42 -4.67
C ILE A 39 27.00 6.52 -4.68
N SER A 40 26.79 7.63 -5.37
CA SER A 40 27.75 8.74 -5.47
C SER A 40 28.07 9.39 -4.11
N ILE A 41 27.12 9.39 -3.19
CA ILE A 41 27.32 9.90 -1.82
C ILE A 41 27.92 8.85 -0.86
N GLY A 42 28.15 7.62 -1.33
CA GLY A 42 28.79 6.54 -0.59
C GLY A 42 27.84 5.52 0.03
N CYS A 43 26.56 5.52 -0.34
CA CYS A 43 25.61 4.48 0.06
C CYS A 43 25.89 3.16 -0.68
N LYS A 44 25.58 2.05 -0.02
CA LYS A 44 25.66 0.70 -0.58
C LYS A 44 24.25 0.14 -0.73
N GLN A 45 23.90 -0.32 -1.94
CA GLN A 45 22.63 -1.02 -2.20
C GLN A 45 22.65 -2.39 -1.55
N SER A 46 21.52 -2.80 -0.96
CA SER A 46 21.34 -4.15 -0.43
C SER A 46 21.35 -5.19 -1.55
N LYS A 47 21.84 -6.39 -1.24
CA LYS A 47 21.78 -7.55 -2.16
C LYS A 47 20.41 -8.23 -2.16
N SER A 48 19.66 -8.09 -1.06
CA SER A 48 18.36 -8.75 -0.87
C SER A 48 17.18 -7.90 -1.35
N ASP A 49 17.34 -6.57 -1.36
CA ASP A 49 16.29 -5.63 -1.74
C ASP A 49 16.93 -4.43 -2.44
N GLU A 50 16.62 -4.24 -3.70
CA GLU A 50 17.17 -3.15 -4.52
C GLU A 50 16.73 -1.77 -4.05
N CYS A 51 15.62 -1.66 -3.32
CA CYS A 51 15.10 -0.42 -2.77
C CYS A 51 15.69 -0.06 -1.39
N LEU A 52 16.59 -0.90 -0.85
CA LEU A 52 17.21 -0.69 0.44
C LEU A 52 18.68 -0.30 0.28
N PHE A 53 19.07 0.82 0.90
CA PHE A 53 20.45 1.31 0.90
C PHE A 53 20.96 1.52 2.32
N THR A 54 22.25 1.33 2.52
CA THR A 54 22.94 1.56 3.78
C THR A 54 24.13 2.49 3.59
N TYR A 55 24.44 3.28 4.61
CA TYR A 55 25.62 4.12 4.65
C TYR A 55 26.35 3.94 5.98
N THR A 56 27.68 3.82 5.93
CA THR A 56 28.52 3.77 7.12
C THR A 56 29.87 4.42 6.80
N LYS A 57 30.20 5.52 7.48
CA LYS A 57 31.49 6.18 7.39
C LYS A 57 31.82 6.82 8.73
N GLY A 58 32.82 6.26 9.42
CA GLY A 58 33.16 6.68 10.79
C GLY A 58 31.96 6.49 11.74
N LYS A 59 31.51 7.57 12.38
CA LYS A 59 30.36 7.58 13.29
C LYS A 59 29.03 7.86 12.58
N GLN A 60 29.04 8.11 11.27
CA GLN A 60 27.83 8.40 10.52
C GLN A 60 27.27 7.13 9.91
N THR A 61 25.98 6.90 10.15
CA THR A 61 25.25 5.74 9.64
C THR A 61 23.89 6.16 9.10
N ALA A 62 23.41 5.44 8.10
CA ALA A 62 22.03 5.56 7.62
C ALA A 62 21.52 4.24 7.05
N ILE A 63 20.20 4.07 7.15
CA ILE A 63 19.41 3.07 6.42
C ILE A 63 18.36 3.87 5.64
N ILE A 64 18.25 3.61 4.34
CA ILE A 64 17.37 4.33 3.43
C ILE A 64 16.51 3.32 2.70
N GLY A 65 15.21 3.41 2.88
CA GLY A 65 14.21 2.68 2.09
C GLY A 65 13.63 3.59 1.02
N CYS A 66 13.54 3.10 -0.22
CA CYS A 66 13.01 3.83 -1.37
C CYS A 66 11.69 3.21 -1.82
N HIS A 67 10.70 4.04 -2.12
CA HIS A 67 9.47 3.60 -2.76
C HIS A 67 9.04 4.63 -3.81
N VAL A 68 9.27 4.32 -5.06
CA VAL A 68 9.08 5.24 -6.20
C VAL A 68 9.86 6.54 -5.96
N ASP A 69 9.19 7.63 -5.58
CA ASP A 69 9.72 8.97 -5.29
C ASP A 69 9.84 9.26 -3.78
N ASP A 70 9.29 8.41 -2.93
CA ASP A 70 9.35 8.53 -1.47
C ASP A 70 10.59 7.85 -0.87
N LEU A 71 11.24 8.51 0.09
CA LEU A 71 12.35 7.97 0.86
C LEU A 71 12.05 7.98 2.35
N LEU A 72 12.24 6.85 3.00
CA LEU A 72 12.29 6.75 4.45
C LEU A 72 13.75 6.63 4.90
N ILE A 73 14.24 7.59 5.65
CA ILE A 73 15.64 7.68 6.07
C ILE A 73 15.75 7.61 7.59
N ALA A 74 16.37 6.54 8.09
CA ALA A 74 16.82 6.45 9.48
C ALA A 74 18.32 6.68 9.53
N SER A 75 18.76 7.78 10.14
CA SER A 75 20.17 8.16 10.09
C SER A 75 20.65 8.97 11.30
N THR A 76 21.98 9.08 11.40
CA THR A 76 22.60 10.08 12.28
C THR A 76 22.41 11.49 11.72
N PRO A 77 22.33 12.54 12.57
CA PRO A 77 22.09 13.92 12.12
C PRO A 77 23.11 14.41 11.09
N GLY A 78 24.39 14.07 11.25
CA GLY A 78 25.46 14.49 10.32
C GLY A 78 25.29 13.89 8.91
N PHE A 79 24.81 12.65 8.81
CA PHE A 79 24.49 12.08 7.50
C PHE A 79 23.30 12.81 6.87
N PHE A 80 22.24 13.06 7.64
CA PHE A 80 21.03 13.68 7.11
C PHE A 80 21.32 15.09 6.55
N SER A 81 22.07 15.91 7.26
CA SER A 81 22.48 17.24 6.77
C SER A 81 23.27 17.17 5.46
N MET A 82 24.27 16.28 5.39
CA MET A 82 25.05 16.03 4.17
C MET A 82 24.16 15.52 3.02
N PHE A 83 23.23 14.62 3.30
CA PHE A 83 22.30 14.08 2.32
C PHE A 83 21.45 15.18 1.70
N ILE A 84 20.79 16.02 2.50
CA ILE A 84 19.93 17.12 2.02
C ILE A 84 20.74 18.12 1.18
N GLU A 85 21.92 18.52 1.63
CA GLU A 85 22.78 19.44 0.87
C GLU A 85 23.13 18.89 -0.52
N ARG A 86 23.55 17.63 -0.60
CA ARG A 86 23.95 17.00 -1.86
C ARG A 86 22.75 16.70 -2.75
N ALA A 87 21.61 16.27 -2.18
CA ALA A 87 20.40 16.02 -2.94
C ALA A 87 19.85 17.29 -3.59
N ASN A 88 19.84 18.42 -2.85
CA ASN A 88 19.44 19.71 -3.40
C ASN A 88 20.34 20.22 -4.55
N LYS A 89 21.62 19.82 -4.55
CA LYS A 89 22.53 20.11 -5.66
C LYS A 89 22.37 19.18 -6.86
N TYR A 90 21.97 17.93 -6.60
CA TYR A 90 21.85 16.90 -7.63
C TYR A 90 20.50 16.92 -8.35
N PHE A 91 19.41 17.18 -7.62
CA PHE A 91 18.06 17.25 -8.17
C PHE A 91 17.65 18.70 -8.41
N GLU A 92 17.33 19.05 -9.65
CA GLU A 92 17.03 20.43 -10.10
C GLU A 92 15.92 21.15 -9.31
N HIS A 93 14.94 20.40 -8.82
CA HIS A 93 13.81 20.95 -8.05
C HIS A 93 13.98 20.84 -6.53
N GLY A 94 15.18 20.40 -6.09
CA GLY A 94 15.45 20.13 -4.69
C GLY A 94 14.67 18.93 -4.14
N VAL A 95 14.79 18.71 -2.84
CA VAL A 95 14.06 17.67 -2.12
C VAL A 95 13.21 18.30 -1.03
N LYS A 96 11.94 17.90 -0.97
CA LYS A 96 11.09 18.19 0.18
C LYS A 96 11.38 17.15 1.25
N HIS A 97 11.59 17.57 2.47
CA HIS A 97 11.77 16.66 3.59
C HIS A 97 10.88 17.05 4.75
N THR A 98 10.50 16.06 5.53
CA THR A 98 9.71 16.21 6.73
C THR A 98 10.48 15.55 7.87
N ASP A 99 11.01 16.37 8.78
CA ASP A 99 11.59 15.89 10.04
C ASP A 99 10.61 16.21 11.17
N THR A 100 9.58 15.39 11.27
CA THR A 100 8.55 15.51 12.31
C THR A 100 8.48 14.20 13.10
N GLU A 101 7.87 14.30 14.29
CA GLU A 101 7.56 13.09 15.08
C GLU A 101 6.55 12.16 14.39
N HIS A 102 5.88 12.66 13.33
CA HIS A 102 4.87 11.93 12.57
C HIS A 102 5.24 11.95 11.09
N VAL A 103 5.55 10.80 10.51
CA VAL A 103 5.87 10.62 9.10
C VAL A 103 4.86 9.69 8.46
N GLN A 104 4.30 10.08 7.32
CA GLN A 104 3.48 9.20 6.50
C GLN A 104 4.36 8.52 5.46
N PHE A 105 4.37 7.19 5.46
CA PHE A 105 5.11 6.37 4.49
C PHE A 105 4.33 5.11 4.16
N LEU A 106 4.14 4.81 2.87
CA LEU A 106 3.40 3.65 2.39
C LEU A 106 2.02 3.49 3.05
N GLY A 107 1.28 4.60 3.22
CA GLY A 107 -0.05 4.59 3.84
C GLY A 107 -0.09 4.24 5.33
N CYS A 108 1.08 4.19 5.97
CA CYS A 108 1.23 4.08 7.41
C CYS A 108 1.64 5.42 8.01
N ILE A 109 1.18 5.70 9.22
CA ILE A 109 1.67 6.79 10.05
C ILE A 109 2.74 6.20 10.98
N ILE A 110 3.97 6.69 10.86
CA ILE A 110 5.08 6.31 11.72
C ILE A 110 5.28 7.45 12.72
N LYS A 111 5.11 7.16 14.01
CA LYS A 111 5.36 8.09 15.11
C LYS A 111 6.61 7.66 15.87
N HIS A 112 7.60 8.54 15.96
CA HIS A 112 8.83 8.31 16.68
C HIS A 112 8.86 9.11 17.99
N ASP A 113 8.65 8.46 19.12
CA ASP A 113 8.86 9.04 20.44
C ASP A 113 10.33 8.86 20.86
N ARG A 114 11.14 9.90 20.60
CA ARG A 114 12.59 9.87 20.90
C ARG A 114 12.88 9.81 22.40
N LYS A 115 11.98 10.32 23.24
CA LYS A 115 12.17 10.32 24.71
C LYS A 115 11.97 8.92 25.28
N LYS A 116 10.93 8.23 24.82
CA LYS A 116 10.63 6.86 25.22
C LYS A 116 11.43 5.82 24.44
N LYS A 117 12.07 6.22 23.32
CA LYS A 117 12.74 5.32 22.36
C LYS A 117 11.77 4.31 21.76
N GLU A 118 10.56 4.75 21.44
CA GLU A 118 9.49 3.93 20.87
C GLU A 118 9.16 4.39 19.45
N ILE A 119 8.83 3.44 18.57
CA ILE A 119 8.28 3.71 17.24
C ILE A 119 6.92 3.07 17.17
N HIS A 120 5.89 3.88 16.89
CA HIS A 120 4.53 3.43 16.68
C HIS A 120 4.19 3.52 15.19
N ILE A 121 3.77 2.39 14.62
CA ILE A 121 3.30 2.32 13.23
C ILE A 121 1.79 2.08 13.27
N SER A 122 1.03 2.95 12.60
CA SER A 122 -0.43 2.91 12.59
C SER A 122 -0.99 3.04 11.18
N GLN A 123 -2.08 2.33 10.90
CA GLN A 123 -2.88 2.42 9.67
C GLN A 123 -4.30 2.95 9.95
N THR A 124 -4.49 3.67 11.06
CA THR A 124 -5.81 4.10 11.53
C THR A 124 -6.60 4.85 10.46
N GLU A 125 -6.00 5.82 9.77
CA GLU A 125 -6.68 6.56 8.70
C GLU A 125 -7.16 5.65 7.56
N ARG A 126 -6.35 4.65 7.21
CA ARG A 126 -6.73 3.69 6.17
C ARG A 126 -7.87 2.80 6.63
N ILE A 127 -7.83 2.32 7.88
CA ILE A 127 -8.91 1.52 8.46
C ILE A 127 -10.21 2.30 8.45
N VAL A 128 -10.21 3.56 8.87
CA VAL A 128 -11.38 4.44 8.84
C VAL A 128 -11.94 4.56 7.42
N LYS A 129 -11.11 4.89 6.44
CA LYS A 129 -11.51 4.96 5.02
C LYS A 129 -12.09 3.64 4.50
N MET A 130 -11.52 2.50 4.93
CA MET A 130 -12.03 1.19 4.56
C MET A 130 -13.39 0.91 5.21
N CYS A 131 -13.56 1.26 6.47
CA CYS A 131 -14.87 1.14 7.16
C CYS A 131 -15.95 1.98 6.45
N GLU A 132 -15.63 3.19 6.04
CA GLU A 132 -16.54 4.05 5.25
C GLU A 132 -16.85 3.43 3.88
N MET A 133 -15.82 3.04 3.12
CA MET A 133 -15.95 2.45 1.79
C MET A 133 -16.84 1.20 1.79
N PHE A 134 -16.68 0.35 2.80
CA PHE A 134 -17.39 -0.92 2.92
C PHE A 134 -18.61 -0.84 3.83
N LYS A 135 -19.03 0.35 4.26
CA LYS A 135 -20.18 0.60 5.14
C LYS A 135 -20.14 -0.28 6.39
N ILE A 136 -19.01 -0.33 7.06
CA ILE A 136 -18.85 -1.02 8.34
C ILE A 136 -19.25 -0.06 9.46
N THR A 137 -20.44 -0.23 10.01
CA THR A 137 -21.03 0.67 11.03
C THR A 137 -21.03 0.07 12.42
N ARG A 138 -20.72 -1.23 12.54
CA ARG A 138 -20.78 -1.95 13.82
C ARG A 138 -19.46 -2.66 14.11
N THR A 139 -19.08 -2.66 15.37
CA THR A 139 -18.00 -3.51 15.88
C THR A 139 -18.56 -4.86 16.34
N SER A 140 -17.81 -5.93 16.14
CA SER A 140 -18.17 -7.25 16.63
C SER A 140 -17.57 -7.47 18.02
N THR A 141 -18.40 -7.94 18.96
CA THR A 141 -17.93 -8.35 20.29
C THR A 141 -17.40 -9.77 20.32
N SER A 142 -17.70 -10.56 19.29
CA SER A 142 -17.21 -11.94 19.19
C SER A 142 -15.86 -11.97 18.50
N PRO A 143 -14.92 -12.82 18.95
CA PRO A 143 -13.62 -12.94 18.31
C PRO A 143 -13.74 -13.42 16.87
N MET A 144 -12.81 -12.98 16.00
CA MET A 144 -12.73 -13.46 14.63
C MET A 144 -12.40 -14.96 14.62
N PRO A 145 -13.13 -15.79 13.88
CA PRO A 145 -12.79 -17.21 13.75
C PRO A 145 -11.39 -17.38 13.13
N THR A 146 -10.57 -18.21 13.73
CA THR A 146 -9.22 -18.51 13.26
C THR A 146 -8.94 -20.01 13.24
N GLY A 147 -7.85 -20.43 12.60
CA GLY A 147 -7.40 -21.81 12.65
C GLY A 147 -8.46 -22.82 12.17
N LYS A 148 -8.75 -23.82 13.01
CA LYS A 148 -9.75 -24.87 12.73
C LYS A 148 -11.16 -24.32 12.63
N THR A 149 -11.54 -23.43 13.54
CA THR A 149 -12.88 -22.82 13.58
C THR A 149 -13.18 -22.05 12.29
N LEU A 150 -12.20 -21.34 11.73
CA LEU A 150 -12.35 -20.72 10.42
C LEU A 150 -12.48 -21.76 9.31
N GLN A 151 -11.67 -22.82 9.36
CA GLN A 151 -11.71 -23.91 8.39
C GLN A 151 -13.09 -24.62 8.37
N GLU A 152 -13.65 -24.91 9.52
CA GLU A 152 -14.99 -25.50 9.69
C GLU A 152 -16.09 -24.53 9.22
N SER A 153 -15.86 -23.24 9.40
CA SER A 153 -16.74 -22.18 8.91
C SER A 153 -16.69 -22.01 7.39
N LEU A 154 -15.59 -22.32 6.76
CA LEU A 154 -15.39 -22.30 5.31
C LEU A 154 -15.67 -23.71 4.80
N ASP A 155 -16.86 -23.98 4.27
CA ASP A 155 -17.14 -25.28 3.65
C ASP A 155 -16.13 -25.56 2.54
N VAL A 156 -15.18 -26.44 2.85
CA VAL A 156 -14.00 -26.73 2.01
C VAL A 156 -14.36 -27.58 0.79
N THR A 157 -15.58 -28.07 0.69
CA THR A 157 -15.96 -29.11 -0.27
C THR A 157 -16.29 -28.62 -1.67
N SER A 158 -16.53 -27.34 -1.89
CA SER A 158 -16.70 -26.82 -3.26
C SER A 158 -16.06 -25.45 -3.44
N LEU A 159 -14.93 -25.40 -4.13
CA LEU A 159 -14.34 -24.16 -4.65
C LEU A 159 -15.20 -23.53 -5.77
N ALA A 160 -16.16 -24.26 -6.33
CA ALA A 160 -17.07 -23.81 -7.38
C ALA A 160 -18.51 -23.75 -6.87
N LEU A 161 -19.14 -22.59 -7.03
CA LEU A 161 -20.58 -22.43 -6.76
C LEU A 161 -21.40 -22.83 -7.99
N THR A 162 -22.56 -23.46 -7.77
CA THR A 162 -23.58 -23.66 -8.82
C THR A 162 -24.18 -22.32 -9.25
N GLU A 163 -24.82 -22.26 -10.41
CA GLU A 163 -25.49 -21.03 -10.88
C GLU A 163 -26.63 -20.60 -9.92
N GLU A 164 -27.29 -21.53 -9.30
CA GLU A 164 -28.31 -21.27 -8.28
C GLU A 164 -27.70 -20.62 -7.04
N GLN A 165 -26.57 -21.11 -6.56
CA GLN A 165 -25.84 -20.55 -5.41
C GLN A 165 -25.29 -19.15 -5.72
N LYS A 166 -24.87 -18.90 -6.96
CA LYS A 166 -24.45 -17.57 -7.42
C LYS A 166 -25.62 -16.59 -7.42
N ALA A 167 -26.77 -16.99 -7.98
CA ALA A 167 -27.99 -16.19 -7.99
C ALA A 167 -28.47 -15.88 -6.56
N GLU A 168 -28.46 -16.87 -5.68
CA GLU A 168 -28.79 -16.70 -4.27
C GLU A 168 -27.84 -15.73 -3.57
N THR A 169 -26.54 -15.80 -3.87
CA THR A 169 -25.55 -14.86 -3.30
C THR A 169 -25.83 -13.41 -3.74
N VAL A 170 -26.16 -13.18 -5.00
CA VAL A 170 -26.57 -11.86 -5.53
C VAL A 170 -27.81 -11.34 -4.79
N ARG A 171 -28.81 -12.18 -4.60
CA ARG A 171 -30.04 -11.83 -3.86
C ARG A 171 -29.73 -11.42 -2.43
N LEU A 172 -28.97 -12.23 -1.69
CA LEU A 172 -28.63 -11.98 -0.28
C LEU A 172 -27.75 -10.70 -0.10
N VAL A 173 -26.86 -10.41 -1.05
CA VAL A 173 -26.08 -9.18 -1.04
C VAL A 173 -26.98 -7.96 -1.19
N ASN A 174 -27.97 -8.00 -2.12
CA ASN A 174 -28.91 -6.90 -2.35
C ASN A 174 -29.90 -6.71 -1.20
N GLU A 175 -30.27 -7.76 -0.49
CA GLU A 175 -31.12 -7.69 0.70
C GLU A 175 -30.40 -7.07 1.91
N ASN A 176 -29.07 -7.05 1.91
CA ASN A 176 -28.29 -6.51 3.01
C ASN A 176 -28.00 -5.02 2.83
N LYS A 177 -28.60 -4.17 3.67
CA LYS A 177 -28.51 -2.70 3.62
C LYS A 177 -27.07 -2.16 3.77
N ASP A 178 -26.20 -2.94 4.40
CA ASP A 178 -24.79 -2.56 4.64
C ASP A 178 -23.87 -2.95 3.48
N MET A 179 -24.42 -3.51 2.40
CA MET A 179 -23.69 -3.92 1.21
C MET A 179 -24.05 -3.08 -0.01
N PRO A 180 -23.19 -3.05 -1.05
CA PRO A 180 -23.51 -2.37 -2.28
C PRO A 180 -24.60 -3.11 -3.05
N ASN A 181 -25.41 -2.39 -3.83
CA ASN A 181 -26.29 -3.01 -4.82
C ASN A 181 -25.44 -3.61 -5.95
N VAL A 182 -25.71 -4.87 -6.27
CA VAL A 182 -25.02 -5.62 -7.33
C VAL A 182 -26.04 -6.09 -8.37
N LYS A 183 -25.68 -6.06 -9.65
CA LYS A 183 -26.56 -6.47 -10.76
C LYS A 183 -26.44 -7.97 -11.06
N ASN A 184 -25.24 -8.49 -10.87
CA ASN A 184 -24.89 -9.87 -11.24
C ASN A 184 -23.79 -10.41 -10.33
N TYR A 185 -23.41 -11.67 -10.52
CA TYR A 185 -22.39 -12.32 -9.71
C TYR A 185 -20.96 -11.74 -9.94
N SER A 186 -20.67 -11.23 -11.14
CA SER A 186 -19.38 -10.57 -11.40
C SER A 186 -19.17 -9.30 -10.54
N ASP A 187 -20.26 -8.58 -10.24
CA ASP A 187 -20.21 -7.44 -9.33
C ASP A 187 -19.89 -7.90 -7.90
N VAL A 188 -20.44 -9.06 -7.47
CA VAL A 188 -20.12 -9.68 -6.17
C VAL A 188 -18.65 -10.07 -6.10
N GLN A 189 -18.10 -10.68 -7.15
CA GLN A 189 -16.69 -11.02 -7.24
C GLN A 189 -15.82 -9.75 -7.15
N THR A 190 -16.17 -8.70 -7.87
CA THR A 190 -15.45 -7.41 -7.87
C THR A 190 -15.46 -6.78 -6.47
N TYR A 191 -16.61 -6.77 -5.81
CA TYR A 191 -16.73 -6.29 -4.44
C TYR A 191 -15.84 -7.09 -3.48
N TYR A 192 -15.89 -8.42 -3.55
CA TYR A 192 -15.09 -9.30 -2.70
C TYR A 192 -13.59 -9.14 -2.93
N ARG A 193 -13.16 -9.06 -4.19
CA ARG A 193 -11.75 -8.81 -4.57
C ARG A 193 -11.26 -7.46 -4.07
N SER A 194 -12.07 -6.42 -4.19
CA SER A 194 -11.73 -5.09 -3.66
C SER A 194 -11.55 -5.13 -2.15
N TYR A 195 -12.47 -5.80 -1.44
CA TYR A 195 -12.37 -5.97 0.00
C TYR A 195 -11.12 -6.75 0.40
N THR A 196 -10.90 -7.90 -0.22
CA THR A 196 -9.75 -8.77 0.05
C THR A 196 -8.42 -8.07 -0.23
N GLY A 197 -8.31 -7.33 -1.34
CA GLY A 197 -7.10 -6.56 -1.67
C GLY A 197 -6.75 -5.52 -0.61
N ASN A 198 -7.76 -4.80 -0.12
CA ASN A 198 -7.57 -3.86 0.98
C ASN A 198 -7.15 -4.55 2.28
N MET A 199 -7.71 -5.74 2.58
CA MET A 199 -7.31 -6.52 3.75
C MET A 199 -5.88 -7.06 3.65
N ILE A 200 -5.47 -7.55 2.48
CA ILE A 200 -4.10 -8.02 2.24
C ILE A 200 -3.11 -6.89 2.48
N TYR A 201 -3.43 -5.68 2.02
CA TYR A 201 -2.60 -4.51 2.30
C TYR A 201 -2.53 -4.20 3.80
N LEU A 202 -3.66 -4.23 4.50
CA LEU A 202 -3.72 -3.96 5.95
C LEU A 202 -2.84 -4.93 6.75
N VAL A 203 -2.92 -6.22 6.46
CA VAL A 203 -2.16 -7.25 7.17
C VAL A 203 -0.68 -7.25 6.81
N GLY A 204 -0.32 -6.79 5.61
CA GLY A 204 1.07 -6.68 5.17
C GLY A 204 1.87 -5.60 5.90
N TYR A 205 1.21 -4.54 6.34
CA TYR A 205 1.89 -3.37 6.91
C TYR A 205 1.58 -3.08 8.39
N GLY A 206 0.61 -3.76 9.01
CA GLY A 206 0.26 -3.43 10.38
C GLY A 206 -0.40 -4.56 11.16
N ARG A 207 -1.41 -5.21 10.58
CA ARG A 207 -2.24 -6.21 11.26
C ARG A 207 -1.83 -7.64 10.88
N THR A 208 -0.57 -7.99 11.14
CA THR A 208 -0.03 -9.33 10.86
C THR A 208 -0.74 -10.45 11.63
N ASP A 209 -1.38 -10.12 12.75
CA ASP A 209 -2.24 -11.02 13.53
C ASP A 209 -3.42 -11.59 12.70
N LEU A 210 -3.93 -10.83 11.73
CA LEU A 210 -5.04 -11.21 10.85
C LEU A 210 -4.59 -11.93 9.57
N GLN A 211 -3.29 -12.03 9.32
CA GLN A 211 -2.73 -12.50 8.05
C GLN A 211 -3.24 -13.90 7.66
N SER A 212 -3.20 -14.85 8.57
CA SER A 212 -3.67 -16.23 8.30
C SER A 212 -5.14 -16.27 7.88
N THR A 213 -5.98 -15.48 8.55
CA THR A 213 -7.42 -15.40 8.25
C THR A 213 -7.68 -14.77 6.89
N VAL A 214 -7.04 -13.62 6.63
CA VAL A 214 -7.21 -12.87 5.38
C VAL A 214 -6.74 -13.70 4.17
N PHE A 215 -5.59 -14.37 4.25
CA PHE A 215 -5.10 -15.20 3.15
C PHE A 215 -5.95 -16.45 2.91
N LYS A 216 -6.54 -17.04 3.94
CA LYS A 216 -7.51 -18.14 3.76
C LYS A 216 -8.76 -17.64 3.01
N LEU A 217 -9.30 -16.49 3.42
CA LEU A 217 -10.46 -15.88 2.75
C LEU A 217 -10.15 -15.43 1.31
N ALA A 218 -8.93 -14.96 1.05
CA ALA A 218 -8.50 -14.57 -0.29
C ALA A 218 -8.55 -15.71 -1.33
N ARG A 219 -8.54 -16.96 -0.92
CA ARG A 219 -8.66 -18.13 -1.82
C ARG A 219 -10.03 -18.23 -2.51
N TYR A 220 -11.05 -17.55 -1.97
CA TYR A 220 -12.42 -17.59 -2.48
C TYR A 220 -12.77 -16.43 -3.41
N GLN A 221 -11.79 -15.69 -3.94
CA GLN A 221 -12.01 -14.52 -4.81
C GLN A 221 -12.71 -14.85 -6.14
N GLU A 222 -12.53 -16.08 -6.63
CA GLU A 222 -13.20 -16.54 -7.84
C GLU A 222 -14.67 -16.92 -7.60
N ASN A 223 -14.97 -17.47 -6.43
CA ASN A 223 -16.30 -17.99 -6.11
C ASN A 223 -16.73 -17.60 -4.68
N PRO A 224 -16.88 -16.29 -4.37
CA PRO A 224 -17.30 -15.86 -3.06
C PRO A 224 -18.78 -16.12 -2.82
N SER A 225 -19.11 -16.89 -1.79
CA SER A 225 -20.47 -17.01 -1.27
C SER A 225 -20.78 -15.89 -0.27
N MET A 226 -22.07 -15.72 0.09
CA MET A 226 -22.47 -14.77 1.13
C MET A 226 -21.74 -15.01 2.45
N LYS A 227 -21.46 -16.27 2.79
CA LYS A 227 -20.70 -16.65 3.98
C LYS A 227 -19.27 -16.10 3.96
N HIS A 228 -18.57 -16.20 2.82
CA HIS A 228 -17.24 -15.64 2.64
C HIS A 228 -17.23 -14.10 2.77
N ILE A 229 -18.26 -13.44 2.20
CA ILE A 229 -18.43 -11.99 2.29
C ILE A 229 -18.64 -11.57 3.76
N MET A 230 -19.49 -12.26 4.49
CA MET A 230 -19.72 -11.95 5.91
C MET A 230 -18.45 -12.15 6.75
N LEU A 231 -17.70 -13.23 6.50
CA LEU A 231 -16.46 -13.50 7.23
C LEU A 231 -15.38 -12.46 6.94
N ILE A 232 -15.18 -12.06 5.67
CA ILE A 232 -14.18 -11.05 5.36
C ILE A 232 -14.55 -9.66 5.91
N ARG A 233 -15.84 -9.30 5.88
CA ARG A 233 -16.33 -8.06 6.49
C ARG A 233 -16.09 -8.01 7.99
N ARG A 234 -16.17 -9.14 8.67
CA ARG A 234 -15.93 -9.25 10.11
C ARG A 234 -14.47 -8.91 10.51
N VAL A 235 -13.52 -8.98 9.58
CA VAL A 235 -12.13 -8.57 9.84
C VAL A 235 -12.02 -7.08 10.20
N LEU A 236 -12.96 -6.22 9.73
CA LEU A 236 -13.01 -4.79 10.06
C LEU A 236 -13.99 -4.45 11.21
N GLN A 237 -14.73 -5.40 11.71
CA GLN A 237 -15.64 -5.24 12.84
C GLN A 237 -14.96 -5.52 14.18
#